data_8fdd0cd3104591cdc4cff3e76fe34239
#
_entry.id   8fdd0cd3104591cdc4cff3e76fe34239
#
_cell.length_a   1.000
_cell.length_b   1.000
_cell.length_c   1.000
_cell.angle_alpha   90.00
_cell.angle_beta   90.00
_cell.angle_gamma   90.00
#
_symmetry.space_group_name_H-M   'P 1'
#
loop_
_entity.id
_entity.type
_entity.pdbx_description
1 polymer ?
#
loop_
_entity_poly.entity_id
_entity_poly.type
_entity_poly.pdbx_seq_one_letter_code
_entity_poly.pdbx_strand_id
1 'polypeptide(L)'
;MCDPENPQPMEMIHIEEPTLSMNFMVNTSPFAGQAGKYVTSRHIRDRLAKELEVNVGLLVEETDSTDSFKVSGRGELHLSILIENMRREGYELAVSKPEVIIKRGADGRKLEPVEEVAINVPDEYSGTVISKLNRRKGIMVQMSGENGFSRLEYHVPTRGLLGYRTEFINDTHGEGSMERRFFDFERWLDRKSVV
;
A
#
# COMPACT_ATOMS: atom_id res chain seq x y z
N MET A 1 9.77 21.39 -21.94
CA MET A 1 9.87 22.21 -23.17
C MET A 1 10.73 21.41 -24.13
N CYS A 2 10.26 21.12 -25.32
CA CYS A 2 11.05 20.49 -26.37
C CYS A 2 11.27 21.48 -27.52
N ASP A 3 12.26 21.20 -28.35
CA ASP A 3 12.53 21.95 -29.56
C ASP A 3 11.34 21.84 -30.53
N PRO A 4 10.70 22.91 -30.95
CA PRO A 4 9.54 22.85 -31.85
C PRO A 4 9.90 22.32 -33.25
N GLU A 5 11.17 22.41 -33.66
CA GLU A 5 11.64 21.91 -34.97
C GLU A 5 12.04 20.41 -34.91
N ASN A 6 12.32 19.87 -33.70
CA ASN A 6 12.66 18.45 -33.52
C ASN A 6 12.06 17.92 -32.21
N PRO A 7 10.74 17.68 -32.14
CA PRO A 7 10.08 17.18 -30.93
C PRO A 7 10.54 15.75 -30.63
N GLN A 8 11.38 15.59 -29.60
CA GLN A 8 11.73 14.29 -29.05
C GLN A 8 10.77 13.96 -27.90
N PRO A 9 9.93 12.93 -28.03
CA PRO A 9 9.09 12.51 -26.92
C PRO A 9 9.98 11.98 -25.78
N MET A 10 9.75 12.44 -24.56
CA MET A 10 10.35 11.81 -23.38
C MET A 10 9.72 10.44 -23.14
N GLU A 11 10.49 9.53 -22.58
CA GLU A 11 9.96 8.23 -22.15
C GLU A 11 8.79 8.45 -21.17
N MET A 12 7.70 7.70 -21.36
CA MET A 12 6.55 7.75 -20.45
C MET A 12 6.98 7.27 -19.06
N ILE A 13 6.69 8.08 -18.05
CA ILE A 13 6.88 7.66 -16.66
C ILE A 13 5.94 6.49 -16.37
N HIS A 14 6.52 5.35 -16.04
CA HIS A 14 5.74 4.18 -15.65
C HIS A 14 5.18 4.42 -14.24
N ILE A 15 3.86 4.54 -14.16
CA ILE A 15 3.16 4.69 -12.88
C ILE A 15 2.82 3.28 -12.39
N GLU A 16 3.29 2.96 -11.18
CA GLU A 16 2.98 1.69 -10.55
C GLU A 16 1.48 1.53 -10.35
N GLU A 17 0.97 0.33 -10.64
CA GLU A 17 -0.42 -0.01 -10.43
C GLU A 17 -0.78 0.00 -8.94
N PRO A 18 -2.04 0.35 -8.59
CA PRO A 18 -2.51 0.26 -7.22
C PRO A 18 -2.49 -1.19 -6.71
N THR A 19 -2.01 -1.38 -5.49
CA THR A 19 -1.89 -2.69 -4.82
C THR A 19 -2.87 -2.88 -3.68
N LEU A 20 -3.36 -1.78 -3.10
CA LEU A 20 -4.29 -1.77 -1.97
C LEU A 20 -5.54 -0.95 -2.29
N SER A 21 -6.66 -1.38 -1.74
CA SER A 21 -7.92 -0.62 -1.78
C SER A 21 -8.55 -0.50 -0.39
N MET A 22 -9.28 0.57 -0.17
CA MET A 22 -10.09 0.84 1.03
C MET A 22 -11.41 1.48 0.61
N ASN A 23 -12.45 1.26 1.39
CA ASN A 23 -13.70 2.00 1.20
C ASN A 23 -13.68 3.26 2.08
N PHE A 24 -13.93 4.41 1.46
CA PHE A 24 -14.17 5.67 2.13
C PHE A 24 -15.67 5.89 2.19
N MET A 25 -16.20 6.06 3.39
CA MET A 25 -17.65 6.06 3.63
C MET A 25 -18.06 7.27 4.46
N VAL A 26 -19.29 7.67 4.32
CA VAL A 26 -19.90 8.64 5.23
C VAL A 26 -19.91 8.04 6.64
N ASN A 27 -19.55 8.86 7.63
CA ASN A 27 -19.67 8.46 9.03
C ASN A 27 -21.15 8.46 9.45
N THR A 28 -21.70 7.27 9.71
CA THR A 28 -23.08 7.06 10.13
C THR A 28 -23.22 6.83 11.64
N SER A 29 -22.13 7.02 12.41
CA SER A 29 -22.17 6.86 13.87
C SER A 29 -23.03 7.92 14.53
N PRO A 30 -23.53 7.70 15.78
CA PRO A 30 -24.25 8.71 16.56
C PRO A 30 -23.47 10.00 16.84
N PHE A 31 -22.14 9.97 16.64
CA PHE A 31 -21.22 11.10 16.83
C PHE A 31 -20.84 11.80 15.53
N ALA A 32 -21.50 11.46 14.41
CA ALA A 32 -21.23 12.08 13.12
C ALA A 32 -21.42 13.60 13.17
N GLY A 33 -20.52 14.34 12.52
CA GLY A 33 -20.55 15.81 12.46
C GLY A 33 -19.87 16.52 13.63
N GLN A 34 -19.23 15.80 14.54
CA GLN A 34 -18.50 16.41 15.67
C GLN A 34 -17.03 16.69 15.34
N ALA A 35 -16.41 15.89 14.47
CA ALA A 35 -14.99 15.97 14.15
C ALA A 35 -14.69 16.77 12.88
N GLY A 36 -15.67 17.01 12.01
CA GLY A 36 -15.46 17.70 10.74
C GLY A 36 -16.68 18.48 10.25
N LYS A 37 -16.44 19.40 9.32
CA LYS A 37 -17.48 20.22 8.67
C LYS A 37 -18.10 19.53 7.45
N TYR A 38 -17.31 18.71 6.76
CA TYR A 38 -17.66 18.08 5.49
C TYR A 38 -17.99 16.60 5.72
N VAL A 39 -19.26 16.30 5.92
CA VAL A 39 -19.74 14.99 6.42
C VAL A 39 -20.57 14.22 5.39
N THR A 40 -20.86 14.81 4.22
CA THR A 40 -21.74 14.19 3.22
C THR A 40 -20.97 13.44 2.14
N SER A 41 -21.61 12.46 1.50
CA SER A 41 -21.04 11.73 0.36
C SER A 41 -20.63 12.65 -0.79
N ARG A 42 -21.40 13.73 -1.02
CA ARG A 42 -21.07 14.74 -2.04
C ARG A 42 -19.73 15.42 -1.72
N HIS A 43 -19.51 15.84 -0.48
CA HIS A 43 -18.25 16.47 -0.08
C HIS A 43 -17.07 15.52 -0.29
N ILE A 44 -17.23 14.24 0.10
CA ILE A 44 -16.17 13.23 -0.07
C ILE A 44 -15.89 13.01 -1.57
N ARG A 45 -16.94 12.87 -2.40
CA ARG A 45 -16.81 12.72 -3.85
C ARG A 45 -16.06 13.88 -4.49
N ASP A 46 -16.48 15.12 -4.21
CA ASP A 46 -15.88 16.33 -4.79
C ASP A 46 -14.39 16.45 -4.40
N ARG A 47 -14.06 16.06 -3.18
CA ARG A 47 -12.66 16.06 -2.71
C ARG A 47 -11.83 14.98 -3.36
N LEU A 48 -12.35 13.76 -3.50
CA LEU A 48 -11.67 12.67 -4.20
C LEU A 48 -11.48 12.98 -5.69
N ALA A 49 -12.45 13.62 -6.33
CA ALA A 49 -12.33 14.08 -7.72
C ALA A 49 -11.16 15.07 -7.90
N LYS A 50 -11.00 16.04 -6.99
CA LYS A 50 -9.86 16.96 -6.99
C LYS A 50 -8.51 16.24 -6.75
N GLU A 51 -8.51 15.24 -5.90
CA GLU A 51 -7.29 14.45 -5.68
C GLU A 51 -6.84 13.72 -6.93
N LEU A 52 -7.77 13.17 -7.72
CA LEU A 52 -7.47 12.48 -8.99
C LEU A 52 -6.81 13.38 -10.03
N GLU A 53 -7.02 14.71 -9.98
CA GLU A 53 -6.39 15.66 -10.90
C GLU A 53 -4.86 15.78 -10.68
N VAL A 54 -4.41 15.55 -9.45
CA VAL A 54 -3.00 15.72 -9.05
C VAL A 54 -2.31 14.42 -8.69
N ASN A 55 -3.05 13.38 -8.34
CA ASN A 55 -2.54 12.12 -7.84
C ASN A 55 -2.82 10.97 -8.81
N VAL A 56 -1.92 10.80 -9.77
CA VAL A 56 -2.05 9.79 -10.85
C VAL A 56 -1.92 8.33 -10.37
N GLY A 57 -1.44 8.10 -9.15
CA GLY A 57 -1.35 6.77 -8.55
C GLY A 57 -2.59 6.35 -7.74
N LEU A 58 -3.65 7.18 -7.77
CA LEU A 58 -4.91 6.93 -7.09
C LEU A 58 -5.99 6.51 -8.10
N LEU A 59 -6.81 5.52 -7.72
CA LEU A 59 -8.01 5.15 -8.46
C LEU A 59 -9.20 5.22 -7.51
N VAL A 60 -10.28 5.85 -7.96
CA VAL A 60 -11.54 5.96 -7.20
C VAL A 60 -12.66 5.37 -8.03
N GLU A 61 -13.36 4.40 -7.44
CA GLU A 61 -14.50 3.71 -8.03
C GLU A 61 -15.73 3.93 -7.14
N GLU A 62 -16.87 4.21 -7.75
CA GLU A 62 -18.15 4.21 -7.05
C GLU A 62 -18.51 2.76 -6.68
N THR A 63 -19.07 2.56 -5.50
CA THR A 63 -19.58 1.27 -5.07
C THR A 63 -21.10 1.20 -5.30
N ASP A 64 -21.71 0.05 -5.05
CA ASP A 64 -23.19 -0.10 -5.13
C ASP A 64 -23.91 0.80 -4.11
N SER A 65 -23.20 1.35 -3.14
CA SER A 65 -23.71 2.31 -2.16
C SER A 65 -23.36 3.74 -2.56
N THR A 66 -24.33 4.64 -2.54
CA THR A 66 -24.14 6.08 -2.83
C THR A 66 -23.24 6.81 -1.81
N ASP A 67 -23.05 6.20 -0.63
CA ASP A 67 -22.32 6.77 0.51
C ASP A 67 -20.94 6.15 0.72
N SER A 68 -20.47 5.36 -0.25
CA SER A 68 -19.21 4.66 -0.19
C SER A 68 -18.44 4.75 -1.50
N PHE A 69 -17.14 4.98 -1.42
CA PHE A 69 -16.21 5.06 -2.54
C PHE A 69 -15.05 4.11 -2.31
N LYS A 70 -14.77 3.25 -3.29
CA LYS A 70 -13.60 2.39 -3.25
C LYS A 70 -12.39 3.17 -3.75
N VAL A 71 -11.44 3.39 -2.88
CA VAL A 71 -10.21 4.15 -3.15
C VAL A 71 -9.04 3.18 -3.17
N SER A 72 -8.34 3.11 -4.30
CA SER A 72 -7.21 2.23 -4.52
C SER A 72 -5.93 3.05 -4.67
N GLY A 73 -4.85 2.60 -4.05
CA GLY A 73 -3.56 3.29 -4.05
C GLY A 73 -2.38 2.33 -4.06
N ARG A 74 -1.18 2.88 -4.25
CA ARG A 74 0.07 2.12 -4.35
C ARG A 74 0.50 1.44 -3.05
N GLY A 75 -0.08 1.84 -1.91
CA GLY A 75 0.31 1.25 -0.62
C GLY A 75 -0.39 1.91 0.56
N GLU A 76 -0.15 1.35 1.74
CA GLU A 76 -0.76 1.76 3.01
C GLU A 76 -0.46 3.23 3.35
N LEU A 77 0.80 3.66 3.17
CA LEU A 77 1.22 5.02 3.45
C LEU A 77 0.53 6.03 2.52
N HIS A 78 0.38 5.71 1.25
CA HIS A 78 -0.29 6.57 0.27
C HIS A 78 -1.74 6.87 0.67
N LEU A 79 -2.50 5.82 1.03
CA LEU A 79 -3.89 5.98 1.47
C LEU A 79 -3.99 6.67 2.84
N SER A 80 -3.05 6.40 3.75
CA SER A 80 -3.02 7.05 5.08
C SER A 80 -2.75 8.54 4.98
N ILE A 81 -1.87 8.98 4.09
CA ILE A 81 -1.61 10.41 3.84
C ILE A 81 -2.85 11.10 3.29
N LEU A 82 -3.55 10.46 2.34
CA LEU A 82 -4.80 11.02 1.81
C LEU A 82 -5.85 11.20 2.92
N ILE A 83 -6.06 10.18 3.75
CA ILE A 83 -6.99 10.23 4.89
C ILE A 83 -6.62 11.38 5.84
N GLU A 84 -5.34 11.50 6.18
CA GLU A 84 -4.87 12.54 7.10
C GLU A 84 -5.03 13.94 6.51
N ASN A 85 -4.75 14.13 5.22
CA ASN A 85 -4.96 15.39 4.53
C ASN A 85 -6.45 15.78 4.54
N MET A 86 -7.34 14.85 4.19
CA MET A 86 -8.78 15.08 4.24
C MET A 86 -9.23 15.44 5.67
N ARG A 87 -8.74 14.74 6.70
CA ARG A 87 -9.04 15.03 8.10
C ARG A 87 -8.63 16.45 8.48
N ARG A 88 -7.42 16.89 8.10
CA ARG A 88 -6.91 18.25 8.36
C ARG A 88 -7.70 19.33 7.62
N GLU A 89 -8.22 19.03 6.44
CA GLU A 89 -9.11 19.91 5.69
C GLU A 89 -10.51 20.02 6.28
N GLY A 90 -10.84 19.20 7.31
CA GLY A 90 -12.12 19.21 8.01
C GLY A 90 -13.16 18.23 7.46
N TYR A 91 -12.73 17.23 6.68
CA TYR A 91 -13.59 16.12 6.29
C TYR A 91 -13.69 15.10 7.42
N GLU A 92 -14.90 14.63 7.64
CA GLU A 92 -15.19 13.52 8.55
C GLU A 92 -15.69 12.35 7.71
N LEU A 93 -14.96 11.22 7.78
CA LEU A 93 -15.28 10.01 7.02
C LEU A 93 -14.94 8.77 7.85
N ALA A 94 -15.62 7.68 7.55
CA ALA A 94 -15.27 6.34 8.01
C ALA A 94 -14.47 5.63 6.91
N VAL A 95 -13.53 4.76 7.31
CA VAL A 95 -12.74 3.97 6.37
C VAL A 95 -12.81 2.50 6.74
N SER A 96 -12.80 1.63 5.72
CA SER A 96 -12.69 0.20 5.92
C SER A 96 -11.24 -0.22 6.23
N LYS A 97 -11.05 -1.48 6.59
CA LYS A 97 -9.70 -2.07 6.60
C LYS A 97 -9.15 -2.10 5.17
N PRO A 98 -7.82 -1.92 5.01
CA PRO A 98 -7.20 -2.07 3.70
C PRO A 98 -7.26 -3.52 3.23
N GLU A 99 -7.54 -3.69 1.94
CA GLU A 99 -7.57 -4.97 1.25
C GLU A 99 -6.62 -4.95 0.07
N VAL A 100 -5.91 -6.06 -0.16
CA VAL A 100 -5.06 -6.18 -1.34
C VAL A 100 -5.90 -6.41 -2.59
N ILE A 101 -5.49 -5.78 -3.68
CA ILE A 101 -6.15 -5.94 -4.98
C ILE A 101 -5.78 -7.29 -5.56
N ILE A 102 -6.76 -8.15 -5.76
CA ILE A 102 -6.59 -9.46 -6.38
C ILE A 102 -6.96 -9.37 -7.84
N LYS A 103 -6.04 -9.72 -8.70
CA LYS A 103 -6.27 -9.85 -10.15
C LYS A 103 -6.58 -11.31 -10.54
N ARG A 104 -7.12 -11.50 -11.72
CA ARG A 104 -7.24 -12.82 -12.35
C ARG A 104 -6.29 -12.87 -13.54
N GLY A 105 -5.39 -13.85 -13.52
CA GLY A 105 -4.52 -14.14 -14.64
C GLY A 105 -5.29 -14.67 -15.86
N ALA A 106 -4.62 -14.75 -17.00
CA ALA A 106 -5.18 -15.31 -18.23
C ALA A 106 -5.63 -16.78 -18.09
N ASP A 107 -5.05 -17.51 -17.14
CA ASP A 107 -5.40 -18.88 -16.76
C ASP A 107 -6.56 -18.98 -15.74
N GLY A 108 -7.19 -17.84 -15.40
CA GLY A 108 -8.28 -17.74 -14.42
C GLY A 108 -7.84 -17.84 -12.95
N ARG A 109 -6.55 -18.00 -12.68
CA ARG A 109 -6.01 -18.08 -11.32
C ARG A 109 -5.94 -16.71 -10.66
N LYS A 110 -6.05 -16.70 -9.33
CA LYS A 110 -5.90 -15.48 -8.55
C LYS A 110 -4.43 -15.09 -8.48
N LEU A 111 -4.18 -13.80 -8.73
CA LEU A 111 -2.89 -13.17 -8.58
C LEU A 111 -2.97 -12.12 -7.47
N GLU A 112 -1.95 -12.06 -6.62
CA GLU A 112 -1.80 -11.06 -5.57
C GLU A 112 -0.55 -10.22 -5.79
N PRO A 113 -0.54 -8.94 -5.36
CA PRO A 113 0.64 -8.10 -5.48
C PRO A 113 1.73 -8.59 -4.52
N VAL A 114 2.95 -8.66 -5.03
CA VAL A 114 4.17 -9.01 -4.30
C VAL A 114 5.10 -7.82 -4.30
N GLU A 115 5.74 -7.57 -3.17
CA GLU A 115 6.73 -6.52 -3.01
C GLU A 115 8.12 -7.11 -2.81
N GLU A 116 9.10 -6.49 -3.42
CA GLU A 116 10.50 -6.66 -3.09
C GLU A 116 10.80 -5.83 -1.84
N VAL A 117 11.33 -6.48 -0.82
CA VAL A 117 11.63 -5.87 0.48
C VAL A 117 13.11 -6.01 0.75
N ALA A 118 13.82 -4.87 0.79
CA ALA A 118 15.21 -4.80 1.18
C ALA A 118 15.30 -4.34 2.65
N ILE A 119 15.93 -5.15 3.47
CA ILE A 119 16.08 -4.91 4.91
C ILE A 119 17.56 -4.86 5.25
N ASN A 120 17.94 -3.85 6.01
CA ASN A 120 19.26 -3.78 6.64
C ASN A 120 19.07 -3.71 8.15
N VAL A 121 19.64 -4.67 8.88
CA VAL A 121 19.37 -4.88 10.30
C VAL A 121 20.61 -5.40 11.01
N PRO A 122 20.89 -4.99 12.28
CA PRO A 122 21.93 -5.60 13.10
C PRO A 122 21.79 -7.12 13.17
N ASP A 123 22.90 -7.85 13.16
CA ASP A 123 22.91 -9.32 13.11
C ASP A 123 22.10 -9.96 14.24
N GLU A 124 22.06 -9.36 15.41
CA GLU A 124 21.31 -9.84 16.58
C GLU A 124 19.79 -9.91 16.35
N TYR A 125 19.22 -9.03 15.50
CA TYR A 125 17.78 -9.02 15.20
C TYR A 125 17.42 -9.76 13.93
N SER A 126 18.41 -10.15 13.11
CA SER A 126 18.19 -10.79 11.79
C SER A 126 17.33 -12.05 11.90
N GLY A 127 17.58 -12.90 12.89
CA GLY A 127 16.82 -14.13 13.10
C GLY A 127 15.33 -13.90 13.39
N THR A 128 15.00 -12.86 14.16
CA THR A 128 13.62 -12.47 14.46
C THR A 128 12.90 -11.98 13.20
N VAL A 129 13.57 -11.13 12.42
CA VAL A 129 13.05 -10.58 11.16
C VAL A 129 12.79 -11.71 10.15
N ILE A 130 13.76 -12.61 9.96
CA ILE A 130 13.63 -13.78 9.07
C ILE A 130 12.43 -14.65 9.48
N SER A 131 12.32 -14.99 10.76
CA SER A 131 11.22 -15.81 11.27
C SER A 131 9.86 -15.17 11.00
N LYS A 132 9.73 -13.87 11.21
CA LYS A 132 8.48 -13.13 10.99
C LYS A 132 8.11 -13.00 9.52
N LEU A 133 9.07 -12.71 8.66
CA LEU A 133 8.83 -12.63 7.21
C LEU A 133 8.43 -13.98 6.62
N ASN A 134 9.07 -15.06 7.04
CA ASN A 134 8.71 -16.41 6.61
C ASN A 134 7.27 -16.78 7.00
N ARG A 135 6.81 -16.41 8.22
CA ARG A 135 5.41 -16.59 8.65
C ARG A 135 4.43 -15.78 7.80
N ARG A 136 4.89 -14.64 7.25
CA ARG A 136 4.12 -13.73 6.38
C ARG A 136 4.20 -14.11 4.90
N LYS A 137 4.70 -15.31 4.60
CA LYS A 137 4.88 -15.86 3.23
C LYS A 137 5.96 -15.13 2.43
N GLY A 138 6.91 -14.50 3.10
CA GLY A 138 8.10 -13.97 2.46
C GLY A 138 9.00 -15.09 1.97
N ILE A 139 9.53 -14.93 0.76
CA ILE A 139 10.53 -15.79 0.16
C ILE A 139 11.84 -15.02 0.15
N MET A 140 12.86 -15.57 0.83
CA MET A 140 14.19 -14.96 0.84
C MET A 140 14.83 -15.12 -0.53
N VAL A 141 15.26 -14.01 -1.12
CA VAL A 141 15.96 -13.96 -2.40
C VAL A 141 17.47 -13.98 -2.17
N GLN A 142 17.92 -13.11 -1.25
CA GLN A 142 19.34 -12.96 -0.95
C GLN A 142 19.56 -12.57 0.51
N MET A 143 20.71 -12.99 1.05
CA MET A 143 21.20 -12.55 2.34
C MET A 143 22.70 -12.29 2.24
N SER A 144 23.14 -11.16 2.74
CA SER A 144 24.57 -10.81 2.88
C SER A 144 24.80 -10.17 4.25
N GLY A 145 25.99 -10.34 4.80
CA GLY A 145 26.37 -9.75 6.08
C GLY A 145 27.66 -8.95 5.92
N GLU A 146 27.69 -7.76 6.49
CA GLU A 146 28.88 -6.90 6.52
C GLU A 146 28.87 -6.02 7.76
N ASN A 147 30.04 -5.94 8.44
CA ASN A 147 30.27 -5.01 9.56
C ASN A 147 29.24 -5.12 10.73
N GLY A 148 28.74 -6.33 11.03
CA GLY A 148 27.74 -6.54 12.10
C GLY A 148 26.29 -6.24 11.69
N PHE A 149 26.04 -6.03 10.40
CA PHE A 149 24.71 -5.87 9.83
C PHE A 149 24.43 -6.96 8.80
N SER A 150 23.19 -7.44 8.81
CA SER A 150 22.64 -8.34 7.80
C SER A 150 21.76 -7.57 6.83
N ARG A 151 22.04 -7.70 5.54
CA ARG A 151 21.18 -7.25 4.45
C ARG A 151 20.38 -8.43 3.95
N LEU A 152 19.05 -8.30 4.00
CA LEU A 152 18.09 -9.33 3.60
C LEU A 152 17.25 -8.80 2.45
N GLU A 153 17.09 -9.59 1.41
CA GLU A 153 16.21 -9.30 0.28
C GLU A 153 15.12 -10.37 0.19
N TYR A 154 13.88 -9.93 0.17
CA TYR A 154 12.70 -10.78 0.20
C TYR A 154 11.69 -10.41 -0.85
N HIS A 155 10.99 -11.39 -1.41
CA HIS A 155 9.71 -11.21 -2.07
C HIS A 155 8.60 -11.55 -1.08
N VAL A 156 7.73 -10.60 -0.80
CA VAL A 156 6.67 -10.76 0.22
C VAL A 156 5.34 -10.31 -0.36
N PRO A 157 4.27 -11.13 -0.25
CA PRO A 157 2.94 -10.69 -0.63
C PRO A 157 2.55 -9.41 0.15
N THR A 158 2.03 -8.40 -0.53
CA THR A 158 1.66 -7.11 0.08
C THR A 158 0.75 -7.29 1.30
N ARG A 159 -0.18 -8.27 1.28
CA ARG A 159 -1.02 -8.60 2.45
C ARG A 159 -0.22 -9.02 3.68
N GLY A 160 0.94 -9.63 3.50
CA GLY A 160 1.84 -10.02 4.59
C GLY A 160 2.57 -8.84 5.22
N LEU A 161 2.67 -7.73 4.52
CA LEU A 161 3.36 -6.51 4.98
C LEU A 161 2.42 -5.49 5.66
N LEU A 162 1.10 -5.71 5.60
CA LEU A 162 0.15 -4.85 6.30
C LEU A 162 0.43 -4.85 7.80
N GLY A 163 0.64 -3.67 8.37
CA GLY A 163 0.98 -3.48 9.77
C GLY A 163 2.38 -3.95 10.20
N TYR A 164 3.16 -4.56 9.30
CA TYR A 164 4.48 -5.10 9.64
C TYR A 164 5.51 -4.01 10.00
N ARG A 165 5.38 -2.82 9.46
CA ARG A 165 6.31 -1.72 9.73
C ARG A 165 6.47 -1.41 11.22
N THR A 166 5.37 -1.34 11.95
CA THR A 166 5.38 -1.07 13.40
C THR A 166 6.03 -2.22 14.16
N GLU A 167 5.72 -3.46 13.78
CA GLU A 167 6.33 -4.65 14.37
C GLU A 167 7.84 -4.69 14.13
N PHE A 168 8.28 -4.40 12.90
CA PHE A 168 9.68 -4.34 12.52
C PHE A 168 10.47 -3.30 13.33
N ILE A 169 9.92 -2.09 13.47
CA ILE A 169 10.56 -1.02 14.27
C ILE A 169 10.72 -1.47 15.74
N ASN A 170 9.70 -2.12 16.30
CA ASN A 170 9.78 -2.61 17.68
C ASN A 170 10.78 -3.74 17.83
N ASP A 171 10.83 -4.69 16.90
CA ASP A 171 11.73 -5.85 16.94
C ASP A 171 13.21 -5.48 16.77
N THR A 172 13.46 -4.40 16.05
CA THR A 172 14.81 -3.89 15.76
C THR A 172 15.18 -2.69 16.63
N HIS A 173 14.36 -2.33 17.63
CA HIS A 173 14.53 -1.16 18.48
C HIS A 173 14.78 0.14 17.69
N GLY A 174 14.28 0.21 16.45
CA GLY A 174 14.48 1.34 15.55
C GLY A 174 15.82 1.36 14.79
N GLU A 175 16.70 0.39 14.99
CA GLU A 175 18.01 0.33 14.34
C GLU A 175 17.97 -0.27 12.93
N GLY A 176 16.90 -0.96 12.58
CA GLY A 176 16.70 -1.53 11.25
C GLY A 176 16.11 -0.55 10.24
N SER A 177 16.53 -0.67 8.99
CA SER A 177 15.89 0.01 7.86
C SER A 177 15.18 -1.00 6.95
N MET A 178 14.04 -0.60 6.39
CA MET A 178 13.24 -1.43 5.50
C MET A 178 12.73 -0.58 4.35
N GLU A 179 13.11 -0.98 3.15
CA GLU A 179 12.64 -0.42 1.88
C GLU A 179 11.70 -1.40 1.21
N ARG A 180 10.62 -0.91 0.60
CA ARG A 180 9.60 -1.70 -0.06
C ARG A 180 9.35 -1.13 -1.44
N ARG A 181 9.31 -2.00 -2.44
CA ARG A 181 9.02 -1.65 -3.82
C ARG A 181 8.07 -2.69 -4.41
N PHE A 182 7.09 -2.25 -5.18
CA PHE A 182 6.25 -3.17 -5.95
C PHE A 182 7.14 -3.99 -6.90
N PHE A 183 6.93 -5.29 -6.92
CA PHE A 183 7.66 -6.22 -7.79
C PHE A 183 6.78 -6.66 -8.96
N ASP A 184 5.75 -7.45 -8.67
CA ASP A 184 4.83 -7.97 -9.70
C ASP A 184 3.55 -8.54 -9.04
N PHE A 185 2.60 -8.93 -9.89
CA PHE A 185 1.46 -9.74 -9.46
C PHE A 185 1.78 -11.23 -9.64
N GLU A 186 1.93 -11.93 -8.53
CA GLU A 186 2.23 -13.36 -8.53
C GLU A 186 1.03 -14.20 -8.08
N ARG A 187 1.13 -15.52 -8.29
CA ARG A 187 0.08 -16.46 -7.93
C ARG A 187 -0.23 -16.37 -6.43
N TRP A 188 -1.52 -16.26 -6.12
CA TRP A 188 -2.02 -16.29 -4.74
C TRP A 188 -1.51 -17.52 -3.99
N LEU A 189 -0.78 -17.29 -2.90
CA LEU A 189 -0.31 -18.35 -2.00
C LEU A 189 -1.38 -18.60 -0.93
N ASP A 190 -2.13 -19.71 -1.06
CA ASP A 190 -3.13 -20.10 -0.07
C ASP A 190 -2.48 -20.40 1.30
N ARG A 191 -3.25 -20.29 2.39
CA ARG A 191 -2.82 -20.59 3.76
C ARG A 191 -2.23 -22.00 3.90
N LYS A 192 -2.66 -22.94 3.05
CA LYS A 192 -2.26 -24.36 3.09
C LYS A 192 -0.99 -24.70 2.31
N SER A 193 -0.47 -23.79 1.48
CA SER A 193 0.72 -24.03 0.65
C SER A 193 2.01 -23.60 1.36
N VAL A 194 2.19 -24.00 2.61
CA VAL A 194 3.49 -24.00 3.28
C VAL A 194 3.92 -25.44 3.39
N VAL A 195 4.77 -25.85 2.48
CA VAL A 195 5.65 -27.01 2.67
C VAL A 195 7.01 -26.47 3.01
#